data_cc5d007244388f4576304fdcc3bc321b
#
_entry.id   cc5d007244388f4576304fdcc3bc321b
#
_cell.length_a   1.000
_cell.length_b   1.000
_cell.length_c   1.000
_cell.angle_alpha   90.00
_cell.angle_beta   90.00
_cell.angle_gamma   90.00
#
_symmetry.space_group_name_H-M   'P 1'
#
loop_
_entity.id
_entity.type
_entity.pdbx_description
1 polymer ?
#
loop_
_entity_poly.entity_id
_entity_poly.type
_entity_poly.pdbx_seq_one_letter_code
_entity_poly.pdbx_strand_id
1 'polypeptide(L)'
;MKTLIMTTGMNGIILNRWLPLLRTKGCYDGEVLIADYGSINYGHASDPNKKYFTDELMKQNNVTVIQCKQLEQPIFNDRIRVYFDYLTENERWKNYDVIMIVDSNDVIFWGSIQPLIEMASKDFCYVKEQPRNTLDKWDDFNSRQFIKDKYWSISHNQLINGGMMIGPSKTMMEMLSLQRELMKKYADSKLGISTAQPPCDQVHLNILIYFNKFPARELGDEWNYTHVLISGNPRYPIYKDGKAFKSEDGTPVYIEHRTGTSYWFWQSNQGLALLNSKKAIPINAEYEIPYSPNEYRMGPHPPFNQGN
;
A
#
# COMPACT_ATOMS: atom_id res chain seq x y z
N MET A 1 4.47 -10.79 21.37
CA MET A 1 4.78 -9.56 20.60
C MET A 1 3.48 -8.96 20.12
N LYS A 2 3.15 -7.76 20.56
CA LYS A 2 1.91 -7.08 20.18
C LYS A 2 2.15 -6.23 18.94
N THR A 3 1.40 -6.50 17.88
CA THR A 3 1.55 -5.81 16.58
C THR A 3 0.29 -5.03 16.27
N LEU A 4 0.42 -3.88 15.61
CA LEU A 4 -0.66 -3.13 14.99
C LEU A 4 -0.45 -3.12 13.48
N ILE A 5 -1.48 -3.50 12.73
CA ILE A 5 -1.50 -3.32 11.26
C ILE A 5 -2.41 -2.13 10.92
N MET A 6 -1.91 -1.20 10.12
CA MET A 6 -2.64 -0.01 9.70
C MET A 6 -2.84 -0.01 8.20
N THR A 7 -4.05 0.32 7.77
CA THR A 7 -4.40 0.38 6.34
C THR A 7 -5.42 1.49 6.04
N THR A 8 -5.50 1.83 4.77
CA THR A 8 -6.58 2.63 4.18
C THR A 8 -6.94 2.07 2.82
N GLY A 9 -8.19 2.23 2.41
CA GLY A 9 -8.65 1.74 1.12
C GLY A 9 -10.17 1.78 1.00
N MET A 10 -10.68 1.10 -0.02
CA MET A 10 -12.12 0.97 -0.22
C MET A 10 -12.72 -0.02 0.77
N ASN A 11 -13.72 0.43 1.54
CA ASN A 11 -14.35 -0.34 2.61
C ASN A 11 -14.84 -1.73 2.15
N GLY A 12 -15.45 -1.82 0.98
CA GLY A 12 -15.89 -3.09 0.41
C GLY A 12 -14.74 -4.06 0.13
N ILE A 13 -13.59 -3.57 -0.34
CA ILE A 13 -12.40 -4.38 -0.58
C ILE A 13 -11.79 -4.83 0.75
N ILE A 14 -11.67 -3.92 1.70
CA ILE A 14 -11.14 -4.24 3.03
C ILE A 14 -11.97 -5.35 3.68
N LEU A 15 -13.28 -5.21 3.72
CA LEU A 15 -14.16 -6.15 4.41
C LEU A 15 -14.34 -7.49 3.69
N ASN A 16 -14.41 -7.47 2.36
CA ASN A 16 -14.75 -8.68 1.59
C ASN A 16 -13.53 -9.46 1.12
N ARG A 17 -12.36 -8.87 1.14
CA ARG A 17 -11.15 -9.51 0.64
C ARG A 17 -9.96 -9.36 1.57
N TRP A 18 -9.50 -8.12 1.81
CA TRP A 18 -8.24 -7.86 2.46
C TRP A 18 -8.22 -8.39 3.91
N LEU A 19 -9.20 -8.01 4.72
CA LEU A 19 -9.28 -8.47 6.12
C LEU A 19 -9.48 -9.98 6.24
N PRO A 20 -10.40 -10.63 5.50
CA PRO A 20 -10.50 -12.08 5.49
C PRO A 20 -9.20 -12.80 5.10
N LEU A 21 -8.47 -12.30 4.09
CA LEU A 21 -7.19 -12.90 3.69
C LEU A 21 -6.09 -12.66 4.72
N LEU A 22 -6.03 -11.49 5.33
CA LEU A 22 -5.11 -11.22 6.44
C LEU A 22 -5.33 -12.21 7.59
N ARG A 23 -6.59 -12.48 7.95
CA ARG A 23 -6.95 -13.42 9.03
C ARG A 23 -6.64 -14.87 8.66
N THR A 24 -7.03 -15.31 7.47
CA THR A 24 -6.95 -16.73 7.07
C THR A 24 -5.61 -17.13 6.48
N LYS A 25 -5.04 -16.33 5.56
CA LYS A 25 -3.77 -16.61 4.88
C LYS A 25 -2.61 -15.93 5.58
N GLY A 26 -2.77 -14.67 5.96
CA GLY A 26 -1.78 -13.92 6.73
C GLY A 26 -1.59 -14.47 8.15
N CYS A 27 -2.53 -15.28 8.65
CA CYS A 27 -2.53 -15.86 10.00
C CYS A 27 -2.33 -14.78 11.08
N TYR A 28 -2.96 -13.62 10.88
CA TYR A 28 -2.86 -12.50 11.81
C TYR A 28 -4.22 -12.18 12.41
N ASP A 29 -4.38 -12.33 13.70
CA ASP A 29 -5.59 -12.07 14.49
C ASP A 29 -5.47 -10.87 15.45
N GLY A 30 -4.32 -10.19 15.40
CA GLY A 30 -4.07 -8.98 16.18
C GLY A 30 -4.88 -7.75 15.72
N GLU A 31 -4.59 -6.62 16.32
CA GLU A 31 -5.32 -5.37 16.10
C GLU A 31 -5.05 -4.79 14.71
N VAL A 32 -6.12 -4.33 14.05
CA VAL A 32 -6.07 -3.63 12.76
C VAL A 32 -6.68 -2.24 12.91
N LEU A 33 -5.97 -1.22 12.46
CA LEU A 33 -6.46 0.14 12.33
C LEU A 33 -6.80 0.46 10.88
N ILE A 34 -8.01 0.95 10.62
CA ILE A 34 -8.46 1.37 9.31
C ILE A 34 -8.72 2.88 9.32
N ALA A 35 -7.99 3.62 8.48
CA ALA A 35 -8.33 5.01 8.18
C ALA A 35 -9.39 5.03 7.07
N ASP A 36 -10.64 5.31 7.46
CA ASP A 36 -11.80 5.30 6.57
C ASP A 36 -12.07 6.71 6.04
N TYR A 37 -11.80 6.94 4.77
CA TYR A 37 -12.08 8.19 4.06
C TYR A 37 -13.46 8.21 3.39
N GLY A 38 -14.28 7.20 3.67
CA GLY A 38 -15.56 7.02 3.01
C GLY A 38 -15.41 6.58 1.55
N SER A 39 -16.51 6.14 0.98
CA SER A 39 -16.55 5.62 -0.39
C SER A 39 -16.47 6.67 -1.49
N ILE A 40 -16.60 7.94 -1.13
CA ILE A 40 -16.69 9.07 -2.07
C ILE A 40 -15.39 9.28 -2.87
N ASN A 41 -14.26 8.89 -2.30
CA ASN A 41 -12.94 9.22 -2.86
C ASN A 41 -12.45 8.32 -3.99
N TYR A 42 -13.16 7.22 -4.27
CA TYR A 42 -12.70 6.23 -5.26
C TYR A 42 -13.59 6.12 -6.50
N GLY A 43 -14.46 7.13 -6.73
CA GLY A 43 -15.27 7.21 -7.97
C GLY A 43 -16.32 6.13 -8.16
N HIS A 44 -16.56 5.29 -7.17
CA HIS A 44 -17.57 4.25 -7.22
C HIS A 44 -18.75 4.59 -6.31
N ALA A 45 -19.94 4.49 -6.87
CA ALA A 45 -21.21 4.71 -6.21
C ALA A 45 -21.45 3.66 -5.12
N SER A 46 -20.80 3.81 -3.98
CA SER A 46 -21.23 3.14 -2.77
C SER A 46 -22.32 4.00 -2.13
N ASP A 47 -23.35 3.33 -1.64
CA ASP A 47 -24.42 4.00 -0.90
C ASP A 47 -23.79 4.82 0.25
N PRO A 48 -23.88 6.17 0.25
CA PRO A 48 -23.30 7.00 1.29
C PRO A 48 -23.94 6.76 2.66
N ASN A 49 -25.11 6.11 2.70
CA ASN A 49 -25.81 5.75 3.92
C ASN A 49 -25.43 4.34 4.44
N LYS A 50 -24.66 3.58 3.70
CA LYS A 50 -24.26 2.24 4.11
C LYS A 50 -23.14 2.29 5.14
N LYS A 51 -23.45 1.95 6.38
CA LYS A 51 -22.42 1.75 7.42
C LYS A 51 -21.70 0.42 7.15
N TYR A 52 -20.52 0.47 6.56
CA TYR A 52 -19.72 -0.71 6.26
C TYR A 52 -19.14 -1.37 7.52
N PHE A 53 -18.68 -0.56 8.47
CA PHE A 53 -18.08 -1.03 9.71
C PHE A 53 -19.10 -0.90 10.84
N THR A 54 -19.74 -2.02 11.20
CA THR A 54 -20.61 -2.08 12.38
C THR A 54 -19.78 -2.35 13.63
N ASP A 55 -20.27 -1.94 14.80
CA ASP A 55 -19.55 -2.13 16.07
C ASP A 55 -19.29 -3.62 16.37
N GLU A 56 -20.27 -4.49 16.00
CA GLU A 56 -20.12 -5.93 16.12
C GLU A 56 -19.01 -6.48 15.22
N LEU A 57 -19.00 -6.09 13.95
CA LEU A 57 -17.96 -6.50 12.98
C LEU A 57 -16.57 -6.05 13.43
N MET A 58 -16.46 -4.80 13.89
CA MET A 58 -15.20 -4.25 14.40
C MET A 58 -14.70 -5.05 15.59
N LYS A 59 -15.57 -5.33 16.55
CA LYS A 59 -15.24 -6.11 17.75
C LYS A 59 -14.85 -7.55 17.42
N GLN A 60 -15.62 -8.23 16.56
CA GLN A 60 -15.36 -9.62 16.17
C GLN A 60 -14.05 -9.79 15.42
N ASN A 61 -13.60 -8.75 14.69
CA ASN A 61 -12.41 -8.80 13.89
C ASN A 61 -11.20 -8.04 14.50
N ASN A 62 -11.32 -7.56 15.73
CA ASN A 62 -10.29 -6.76 16.40
C ASN A 62 -9.86 -5.57 15.54
N VAL A 63 -10.82 -4.79 15.07
CA VAL A 63 -10.63 -3.67 14.14
C VAL A 63 -11.04 -2.36 14.83
N THR A 64 -10.17 -1.37 14.73
CA THR A 64 -10.45 0.03 15.06
C THR A 64 -10.58 0.83 13.76
N VAL A 65 -11.62 1.66 13.65
CA VAL A 65 -11.85 2.51 12.47
C VAL A 65 -11.78 3.97 12.87
N ILE A 66 -10.95 4.74 12.17
CA ILE A 66 -10.91 6.20 12.26
C ILE A 66 -11.68 6.76 11.06
N GLN A 67 -12.75 7.50 11.34
CA GLN A 67 -13.45 8.24 10.29
C GLN A 67 -12.63 9.49 9.92
N CYS A 68 -12.13 9.51 8.69
CA CYS A 68 -11.30 10.57 8.17
C CYS A 68 -12.16 11.53 7.33
N LYS A 69 -11.95 12.83 7.55
CA LYS A 69 -12.50 13.84 6.64
C LYS A 69 -11.60 13.92 5.41
N GLN A 70 -12.23 14.02 4.25
CA GLN A 70 -11.48 14.31 3.02
C GLN A 70 -10.77 15.65 3.18
N LEU A 71 -9.47 15.63 3.00
CA LEU A 71 -8.64 16.82 2.97
C LEU A 71 -8.33 17.21 1.51
N GLU A 72 -7.77 18.39 1.32
CA GLU A 72 -7.29 18.87 0.01
C GLU A 72 -6.12 18.05 -0.54
N GLN A 73 -5.53 17.17 0.28
CA GLN A 73 -4.39 16.33 -0.08
C GLN A 73 -4.82 14.94 -0.55
N PRO A 74 -4.04 14.29 -1.42
CA PRO A 74 -4.25 12.90 -1.78
C PRO A 74 -4.22 11.98 -0.54
N ILE A 75 -5.08 10.95 -0.54
CA ILE A 75 -5.26 10.03 0.59
C ILE A 75 -3.94 9.36 1.02
N PHE A 76 -3.10 8.98 0.06
CA PHE A 76 -1.81 8.36 0.36
C PHE A 76 -0.86 9.27 1.16
N ASN A 77 -1.01 10.59 1.06
CA ASN A 77 -0.28 11.54 1.90
C ASN A 77 -1.00 11.76 3.23
N ASP A 78 -2.31 11.95 3.21
CA ASP A 78 -3.07 12.24 4.43
C ASP A 78 -3.06 11.07 5.42
N ARG A 79 -3.03 9.82 4.94
CA ARG A 79 -2.93 8.63 5.80
C ARG A 79 -1.72 8.68 6.75
N ILE A 80 -0.59 9.23 6.31
CA ILE A 80 0.61 9.37 7.15
C ILE A 80 0.32 10.31 8.34
N ARG A 81 -0.41 11.40 8.10
CA ARG A 81 -0.87 12.30 9.18
C ARG A 81 -1.81 11.58 10.13
N VAL A 82 -2.84 10.91 9.59
CA VAL A 82 -3.85 10.21 10.40
C VAL A 82 -3.21 9.14 11.28
N TYR A 83 -2.30 8.34 10.73
CA TYR A 83 -1.60 7.31 11.48
C TYR A 83 -0.72 7.89 12.59
N PHE A 84 0.04 8.94 12.26
CA PHE A 84 0.88 9.61 13.25
C PHE A 84 0.04 10.21 14.38
N ASP A 85 -1.04 10.92 14.05
CA ASP A 85 -1.91 11.57 15.05
C ASP A 85 -2.57 10.52 15.96
N TYR A 86 -3.06 9.41 15.41
CA TYR A 86 -3.61 8.30 16.19
C TYR A 86 -2.59 7.68 17.14
N LEU A 87 -1.39 7.44 16.65
CA LEU A 87 -0.33 6.80 17.45
C LEU A 87 0.23 7.70 18.53
N THR A 88 0.27 9.02 18.31
CA THR A 88 0.75 9.99 19.30
C THR A 88 -0.27 10.29 20.36
N GLU A 89 -1.57 10.18 20.05
CA GLU A 89 -2.63 10.40 21.04
C GLU A 89 -2.50 9.41 22.20
N ASN A 90 -2.32 9.96 23.41
CA ASN A 90 -2.08 9.16 24.62
C ASN A 90 -0.91 8.18 24.50
N GLU A 91 0.05 8.49 23.63
CA GLU A 91 1.23 7.65 23.40
C GLU A 91 0.89 6.21 23.01
N ARG A 92 -0.19 6.01 22.22
CA ARG A 92 -0.70 4.67 21.84
C ARG A 92 0.36 3.78 21.21
N TRP A 93 1.34 4.37 20.51
CA TRP A 93 2.45 3.61 19.92
C TRP A 93 3.22 2.76 20.94
N LYS A 94 3.26 3.16 22.21
CA LYS A 94 3.93 2.40 23.29
C LYS A 94 3.22 1.08 23.62
N ASN A 95 1.98 0.91 23.19
CA ASN A 95 1.22 -0.31 23.39
C ASN A 95 1.59 -1.43 22.42
N TYR A 96 2.44 -1.17 21.44
CA TYR A 96 2.81 -2.12 20.39
C TYR A 96 4.32 -2.30 20.33
N ASP A 97 4.75 -3.52 20.06
CA ASP A 97 6.15 -3.85 19.78
C ASP A 97 6.49 -3.52 18.32
N VAL A 98 5.57 -3.86 17.41
CA VAL A 98 5.72 -3.70 15.95
C VAL A 98 4.50 -2.98 15.38
N ILE A 99 4.73 -2.10 14.40
CA ILE A 99 3.69 -1.46 13.60
C ILE A 99 3.97 -1.76 12.12
N MET A 100 2.92 -2.17 11.40
CA MET A 100 2.93 -2.39 9.95
C MET A 100 1.94 -1.45 9.29
N ILE A 101 2.36 -0.76 8.25
CA ILE A 101 1.50 -0.03 7.33
C ILE A 101 1.48 -0.81 6.02
N VAL A 102 0.30 -1.13 5.52
CA VAL A 102 0.15 -1.91 4.29
C VAL A 102 -1.08 -1.46 3.51
N ASP A 103 -0.96 -1.37 2.20
CA ASP A 103 -2.07 -1.06 1.32
C ASP A 103 -3.11 -2.19 1.35
N SER A 104 -4.38 -1.86 1.03
CA SER A 104 -5.47 -2.84 1.06
C SER A 104 -6.16 -3.05 -0.29
N ASN A 105 -6.18 -2.03 -1.15
CA ASN A 105 -6.95 -2.10 -2.39
C ASN A 105 -6.38 -3.13 -3.39
N ASP A 106 -5.09 -3.31 -3.39
CA ASP A 106 -4.33 -4.11 -4.35
C ASP A 106 -3.35 -5.09 -3.70
N VAL A 107 -3.44 -5.26 -2.39
CA VAL A 107 -2.63 -6.22 -1.63
C VAL A 107 -3.41 -7.51 -1.35
N ILE A 108 -2.73 -8.65 -1.51
CA ILE A 108 -3.26 -9.99 -1.22
C ILE A 108 -2.25 -10.76 -0.36
N PHE A 109 -2.75 -11.38 0.70
CA PHE A 109 -1.96 -12.28 1.54
C PHE A 109 -2.07 -13.73 1.03
N TRP A 110 -0.93 -14.37 0.81
CA TRP A 110 -0.82 -15.76 0.36
C TRP A 110 -0.21 -16.69 1.41
N GLY A 111 0.42 -16.14 2.44
CA GLY A 111 1.05 -16.89 3.51
C GLY A 111 1.14 -16.11 4.80
N SER A 112 1.53 -16.81 5.88
CA SER A 112 1.66 -16.20 7.20
C SER A 112 2.66 -15.04 7.21
N ILE A 113 2.26 -13.92 7.80
CA ILE A 113 3.12 -12.76 8.01
C ILE A 113 3.87 -12.80 9.35
N GLN A 114 3.69 -13.84 10.14
CA GLN A 114 4.37 -13.94 11.44
C GLN A 114 5.91 -13.87 11.33
N PRO A 115 6.57 -14.55 10.37
CA PRO A 115 8.02 -14.39 10.20
C PRO A 115 8.45 -12.97 9.84
N LEU A 116 7.62 -12.24 9.05
CA LEU A 116 7.86 -10.85 8.73
C LEU A 116 7.81 -9.98 9.99
N ILE A 117 6.81 -10.17 10.84
CA ILE A 117 6.66 -9.46 12.11
C ILE A 117 7.86 -9.71 13.03
N GLU A 118 8.33 -10.95 13.09
CA GLU A 118 9.52 -11.32 13.88
C GLU A 118 10.80 -10.63 13.38
N MET A 119 11.02 -10.60 12.07
CA MET A 119 12.14 -9.85 11.46
C MET A 119 12.06 -8.36 11.76
N ALA A 120 10.86 -7.78 11.61
CA ALA A 120 10.63 -6.37 11.79
C ALA A 120 10.61 -5.91 13.26
N SER A 121 10.67 -6.83 14.22
CA SER A 121 10.78 -6.47 15.64
C SER A 121 12.14 -5.83 16.02
N LYS A 122 13.12 -5.94 15.14
CA LYS A 122 14.48 -5.43 15.36
C LYS A 122 14.81 -4.22 14.50
N ASP A 123 14.31 -4.20 13.28
CA ASP A 123 14.66 -3.22 12.25
C ASP A 123 13.42 -2.66 11.58
N PHE A 124 13.47 -1.40 11.16
CA PHE A 124 12.52 -0.89 10.16
C PHE A 124 12.81 -1.58 8.83
N CYS A 125 11.78 -2.19 8.25
CA CYS A 125 11.91 -3.00 7.06
C CYS A 125 11.13 -2.42 5.88
N TYR A 126 11.68 -2.57 4.67
CA TYR A 126 11.08 -2.15 3.41
C TYR A 126 11.37 -3.15 2.31
N VAL A 127 10.61 -3.08 1.21
CA VAL A 127 10.83 -3.88 0.00
C VAL A 127 11.02 -2.98 -1.19
N LYS A 128 11.98 -3.31 -2.03
CA LYS A 128 12.16 -2.67 -3.34
C LYS A 128 11.20 -3.25 -4.36
N GLU A 129 10.81 -2.43 -5.32
CA GLU A 129 10.08 -2.89 -6.49
C GLU A 129 10.98 -3.72 -7.43
N GLN A 130 10.47 -4.03 -8.61
CA GLN A 130 11.30 -4.74 -9.60
C GLN A 130 12.65 -4.02 -9.86
N PRO A 131 13.73 -4.78 -10.14
CA PRO A 131 15.06 -4.20 -10.37
C PRO A 131 15.14 -3.14 -11.46
N ARG A 132 14.18 -3.14 -12.40
CA ARG A 132 14.11 -2.16 -13.50
C ARG A 132 13.42 -0.86 -13.13
N ASN A 133 12.74 -0.82 -12.00
CA ASN A 133 12.07 0.37 -11.50
C ASN A 133 13.05 1.20 -10.67
N THR A 134 13.58 2.23 -11.28
CA THR A 134 14.45 3.20 -10.62
C THR A 134 13.74 4.54 -10.47
N LEU A 135 14.16 5.36 -9.52
CA LEU A 135 13.53 6.63 -9.22
C LEU A 135 13.50 7.57 -10.44
N ASP A 136 14.54 7.57 -11.26
CA ASP A 136 14.63 8.38 -12.49
C ASP A 136 13.63 7.95 -13.59
N LYS A 137 13.07 6.76 -13.50
CA LYS A 137 12.03 6.26 -14.42
C LYS A 137 10.62 6.43 -13.88
N TRP A 138 10.48 6.82 -12.63
CA TRP A 138 9.20 6.98 -11.99
C TRP A 138 8.70 8.41 -12.11
N ASP A 139 7.52 8.58 -12.73
CA ASP A 139 6.97 9.89 -13.08
C ASP A 139 6.78 10.80 -11.87
N ASP A 140 6.34 10.29 -10.73
CA ASP A 140 6.11 11.12 -9.54
C ASP A 140 7.38 11.72 -8.96
N PHE A 141 8.52 11.08 -9.14
CA PHE A 141 9.83 11.62 -8.79
C PHE A 141 10.38 12.53 -9.90
N ASN A 142 10.25 12.09 -11.15
CA ASN A 142 10.94 12.70 -12.28
C ASN A 142 10.24 13.94 -12.84
N SER A 143 8.89 14.02 -12.74
CA SER A 143 8.10 15.17 -13.16
C SER A 143 8.30 16.42 -12.30
N ARG A 144 8.95 16.28 -11.16
CA ARG A 144 9.16 17.36 -10.19
C ARG A 144 10.62 17.84 -10.22
N GLN A 145 10.91 18.82 -11.06
CA GLN A 145 12.27 19.33 -11.30
C GLN A 145 13.04 19.60 -9.99
N PHE A 146 12.39 20.24 -9.02
CA PHE A 146 13.02 20.54 -7.74
C PHE A 146 13.45 19.27 -6.95
N ILE A 147 12.63 18.21 -6.95
CA ILE A 147 12.99 16.94 -6.30
C ILE A 147 14.12 16.28 -7.05
N LYS A 148 14.02 16.24 -8.37
CA LYS A 148 15.03 15.69 -9.25
C LYS A 148 16.39 16.36 -9.04
N ASP A 149 16.43 17.68 -9.06
CA ASP A 149 17.68 18.42 -8.92
C ASP A 149 18.31 18.22 -7.53
N LYS A 150 17.51 18.29 -6.49
CA LYS A 150 17.97 18.15 -5.12
C LYS A 150 18.41 16.74 -4.77
N TYR A 151 17.72 15.75 -5.29
CA TYR A 151 17.93 14.34 -4.92
C TYR A 151 18.53 13.52 -6.08
N TRP A 152 19.17 14.18 -7.03
CA TRP A 152 19.78 13.52 -8.20
C TRP A 152 20.69 12.36 -7.82
N SER A 153 21.45 12.49 -6.74
CA SER A 153 22.37 11.45 -6.26
C SER A 153 21.73 10.11 -5.94
N ILE A 154 20.41 10.07 -5.73
CA ILE A 154 19.67 8.83 -5.48
C ILE A 154 18.81 8.39 -6.66
N SER A 155 18.75 9.13 -7.74
CA SER A 155 17.83 8.92 -8.87
C SER A 155 17.95 7.53 -9.51
N HIS A 156 19.15 6.97 -9.55
CA HIS A 156 19.41 5.65 -10.12
C HIS A 156 19.17 4.48 -9.16
N ASN A 157 18.79 4.77 -7.91
CA ASN A 157 18.45 3.72 -6.98
C ASN A 157 17.12 3.04 -7.37
N GLN A 158 17.04 1.76 -7.07
CA GLN A 158 15.82 0.99 -7.26
C GLN A 158 14.71 1.56 -6.37
N LEU A 159 13.52 1.68 -6.94
CA LEU A 159 12.36 2.25 -6.25
C LEU A 159 11.95 1.37 -5.05
N ILE A 160 11.84 1.98 -3.88
CA ILE A 160 11.24 1.36 -2.70
C ILE A 160 9.73 1.53 -2.80
N ASN A 161 9.00 0.44 -2.63
CA ASN A 161 7.54 0.47 -2.65
C ASN A 161 6.97 1.05 -1.35
N GLY A 162 6.07 2.02 -1.47
CA GLY A 162 5.42 2.70 -0.35
C GLY A 162 4.20 1.95 0.22
N GLY A 163 3.74 0.91 -0.47
CA GLY A 163 2.54 0.17 -0.06
C GLY A 163 2.76 -0.83 1.07
N MET A 164 4.02 -0.98 1.55
CA MET A 164 4.33 -1.74 2.75
C MET A 164 5.52 -1.16 3.49
N MET A 165 5.33 -0.88 4.76
CA MET A 165 6.37 -0.50 5.73
C MET A 165 6.10 -1.24 7.03
N ILE A 166 7.13 -1.76 7.69
CA ILE A 166 6.98 -2.46 8.97
C ILE A 166 8.24 -2.26 9.83
N GLY A 167 8.08 -2.13 11.14
CA GLY A 167 9.22 -1.99 12.04
C GLY A 167 8.83 -1.85 13.49
N PRO A 168 9.83 -1.74 14.39
CA PRO A 168 9.58 -1.46 15.79
C PRO A 168 8.75 -0.18 15.94
N SER A 169 7.81 -0.16 16.87
CA SER A 169 6.86 0.96 17.02
C SER A 169 7.55 2.31 17.16
N LYS A 170 8.64 2.39 17.93
CA LYS A 170 9.41 3.62 18.08
C LYS A 170 10.02 4.09 16.77
N THR A 171 10.63 3.20 16.03
CA THR A 171 11.26 3.50 14.71
C THR A 171 10.21 3.87 13.68
N MET A 172 9.05 3.23 13.71
CA MET A 172 7.92 3.59 12.85
C MET A 172 7.42 5.01 13.15
N MET A 173 7.32 5.40 14.43
CA MET A 173 6.95 6.75 14.82
C MET A 173 7.95 7.80 14.31
N GLU A 174 9.24 7.50 14.38
CA GLU A 174 10.30 8.37 13.84
C GLU A 174 10.16 8.52 12.32
N MET A 175 9.97 7.41 11.59
CA MET A 175 9.72 7.41 10.14
C MET A 175 8.51 8.27 9.77
N LEU A 176 7.38 8.08 10.44
CA LEU A 176 6.15 8.86 10.19
C LEU A 176 6.35 10.35 10.48
N SER A 177 7.07 10.70 11.54
CA SER A 177 7.42 12.08 11.87
C SER A 177 8.23 12.74 10.75
N LEU A 178 9.29 12.07 10.29
CA LEU A 178 10.15 12.56 9.22
C LEU A 178 9.41 12.66 7.88
N GLN A 179 8.53 11.71 7.56
CA GLN A 179 7.67 11.83 6.38
C GLN A 179 6.77 13.06 6.46
N ARG A 180 6.14 13.33 7.62
CA ARG A 180 5.32 14.54 7.83
C ARG A 180 6.11 15.83 7.67
N GLU A 181 7.33 15.88 8.16
CA GLU A 181 8.21 17.04 7.99
C GLU A 181 8.53 17.30 6.52
N LEU A 182 8.85 16.24 5.76
CA LEU A 182 9.05 16.35 4.31
C LEU A 182 7.77 16.81 3.61
N MET A 183 6.62 16.25 3.96
CA MET A 183 5.33 16.65 3.38
C MET A 183 5.04 18.13 3.61
N LYS A 184 5.21 18.63 4.83
CA LYS A 184 5.05 20.06 5.15
C LYS A 184 5.99 20.92 4.33
N LYS A 185 7.25 20.54 4.24
CA LYS A 185 8.26 21.25 3.47
C LYS A 185 7.92 21.36 1.99
N TYR A 186 7.29 20.35 1.41
CA TYR A 186 6.92 20.34 -0.02
C TYR A 186 5.50 20.83 -0.31
N ALA A 187 4.65 20.91 0.72
CA ALA A 187 3.33 21.55 0.61
C ALA A 187 3.42 23.07 0.59
N ASP A 188 4.48 23.67 1.15
CA ASP A 188 4.69 25.10 1.10
C ASP A 188 4.98 25.56 -0.34
N SER A 189 3.94 26.07 -1.00
CA SER A 189 3.91 26.51 -2.40
C SER A 189 4.89 27.65 -2.73
N LYS A 190 5.60 28.20 -1.75
CA LYS A 190 6.67 29.19 -1.93
C LYS A 190 7.86 28.69 -2.74
N LEU A 191 7.94 27.37 -2.99
CA LEU A 191 9.00 26.77 -3.82
C LEU A 191 8.73 26.87 -5.33
N GLY A 192 7.74 27.65 -5.77
CA GLY A 192 7.46 27.88 -7.19
C GLY A 192 6.94 26.64 -7.93
N ILE A 193 6.49 25.64 -7.23
CA ILE A 193 5.87 24.45 -7.81
C ILE A 193 4.43 24.81 -8.13
N SER A 194 4.21 25.32 -9.34
CA SER A 194 2.86 25.60 -9.84
C SER A 194 2.04 24.31 -9.83
N THR A 195 0.88 24.36 -9.18
CA THR A 195 -0.27 23.42 -9.34
C THR A 195 -0.03 21.92 -9.23
N ALA A 196 1.19 21.44 -9.06
CA ALA A 196 1.45 20.02 -8.90
C ALA A 196 1.09 19.59 -7.48
N GLN A 197 0.33 18.50 -7.38
CA GLN A 197 0.10 17.82 -6.11
C GLN A 197 1.42 17.57 -5.37
N PRO A 198 1.46 17.61 -4.03
CA PRO A 198 2.67 17.27 -3.29
C PRO A 198 3.13 15.86 -3.67
N PRO A 199 4.44 15.58 -3.61
CA PRO A 199 4.94 14.22 -3.88
C PRO A 199 4.25 13.20 -2.99
N CYS A 200 4.01 11.99 -3.50
CA CYS A 200 3.39 10.94 -2.72
C CYS A 200 4.29 10.46 -1.56
N ASP A 201 3.70 9.78 -0.60
CA ASP A 201 4.39 9.23 0.56
C ASP A 201 5.55 8.28 0.19
N GLN A 202 5.45 7.58 -0.94
CA GLN A 202 6.51 6.72 -1.46
C GLN A 202 7.75 7.53 -1.87
N VAL A 203 7.61 8.75 -2.44
CA VAL A 203 8.74 9.64 -2.72
C VAL A 203 9.46 10.00 -1.41
N HIS A 204 8.70 10.36 -0.38
CA HIS A 204 9.27 10.71 0.92
C HIS A 204 10.02 9.53 1.54
N LEU A 205 9.47 8.32 1.47
CA LEU A 205 10.12 7.10 1.95
C LEU A 205 11.48 6.87 1.27
N ASN A 206 11.53 6.99 -0.06
CA ASN A 206 12.76 6.83 -0.83
C ASN A 206 13.82 7.89 -0.46
N ILE A 207 13.41 9.15 -0.27
CA ILE A 207 14.31 10.22 0.18
C ILE A 207 14.87 9.90 1.57
N LEU A 208 14.04 9.49 2.50
CA LEU A 208 14.46 9.18 3.87
C LEU A 208 15.46 8.03 3.90
N ILE A 209 15.21 6.96 3.19
CA ILE A 209 16.09 5.79 3.20
C ILE A 209 17.38 6.04 2.42
N TYR A 210 17.28 6.54 1.19
CA TYR A 210 18.47 6.65 0.33
C TYR A 210 19.30 7.90 0.57
N PHE A 211 18.65 9.05 0.75
CA PHE A 211 19.34 10.33 0.90
C PHE A 211 19.66 10.64 2.36
N ASN A 212 18.67 10.53 3.26
CA ASN A 212 18.87 10.84 4.67
C ASN A 212 19.50 9.67 5.45
N LYS A 213 19.68 8.49 4.80
CA LYS A 213 20.28 7.31 5.41
C LYS A 213 19.54 6.82 6.66
N PHE A 214 18.20 6.90 6.63
CA PHE A 214 17.40 6.35 7.71
C PHE A 214 17.72 4.86 7.91
N PRO A 215 17.98 4.41 9.16
CA PRO A 215 18.34 3.03 9.43
C PRO A 215 17.19 2.09 9.05
N ALA A 216 17.42 1.26 8.06
CA ALA A 216 16.39 0.37 7.53
C ALA A 216 17.01 -0.90 6.94
N ARG A 217 16.27 -1.99 7.02
CA ARG A 217 16.62 -3.30 6.46
C ARG A 217 15.81 -3.57 5.20
N GLU A 218 16.50 -3.91 4.13
CA GLU A 218 15.86 -4.43 2.92
C GLU A 218 15.43 -5.88 3.14
N LEU A 219 14.19 -6.19 2.73
CA LEU A 219 13.65 -7.54 2.68
C LEU A 219 13.61 -8.05 1.24
N GLY A 220 13.51 -9.36 1.09
CA GLY A 220 13.20 -9.96 -0.20
C GLY A 220 11.80 -9.56 -0.70
N ASP A 221 11.63 -9.56 -2.01
CA ASP A 221 10.38 -9.14 -2.64
C ASP A 221 9.22 -10.14 -2.47
N GLU A 222 9.47 -11.31 -1.89
CA GLU A 222 8.42 -12.25 -1.46
C GLU A 222 7.46 -11.65 -0.42
N TRP A 223 7.90 -10.61 0.30
CA TRP A 223 7.12 -9.91 1.32
C TRP A 223 6.31 -8.73 0.77
N ASN A 224 6.55 -8.32 -0.48
CA ASN A 224 5.76 -7.30 -1.18
C ASN A 224 6.01 -7.42 -2.70
N TYR A 225 5.53 -8.51 -3.30
CA TYR A 225 5.77 -8.84 -4.69
C TYR A 225 4.95 -7.93 -5.61
N THR A 226 5.60 -6.94 -6.20
CA THR A 226 4.94 -5.93 -7.04
C THR A 226 4.87 -6.34 -8.50
N HIS A 227 3.77 -5.99 -9.17
CA HIS A 227 3.49 -6.28 -10.60
C HIS A 227 3.81 -5.10 -11.53
N VAL A 228 4.78 -4.30 -11.26
CA VAL A 228 4.90 -2.99 -11.91
C VAL A 228 5.23 -3.04 -13.39
N LEU A 229 4.55 -2.18 -14.17
CA LEU A 229 4.62 -2.09 -15.63
C LEU A 229 5.58 -1.01 -16.18
N ILE A 230 6.37 -0.33 -15.37
CA ILE A 230 7.01 0.95 -15.76
C ILE A 230 7.93 0.84 -16.98
N SER A 231 8.46 -0.31 -17.35
CA SER A 231 9.34 -0.41 -18.53
C SER A 231 9.59 -1.82 -19.05
N GLY A 232 8.66 -2.71 -18.91
CA GLY A 232 8.87 -4.10 -19.38
C GLY A 232 7.63 -4.96 -19.17
N ASN A 233 7.74 -6.23 -19.51
CA ASN A 233 6.67 -7.17 -19.25
C ASN A 233 6.36 -7.21 -17.75
N PRO A 234 5.08 -7.12 -17.36
CA PRO A 234 4.70 -7.29 -15.97
C PRO A 234 5.12 -8.67 -15.50
N ARG A 235 5.52 -8.78 -14.26
CA ARG A 235 5.77 -10.07 -13.63
C ARG A 235 4.52 -10.49 -12.85
N TYR A 236 4.07 -11.70 -13.05
CA TYR A 236 2.95 -12.27 -12.33
C TYR A 236 3.41 -13.48 -11.53
N PRO A 237 2.91 -13.68 -10.30
CA PRO A 237 3.21 -14.90 -9.58
C PRO A 237 2.52 -16.09 -10.24
N ILE A 238 3.09 -17.27 -10.04
CA ILE A 238 2.46 -18.55 -10.39
C ILE A 238 1.61 -18.98 -9.22
N TYR A 239 0.34 -19.27 -9.47
CA TYR A 239 -0.58 -19.73 -8.44
C TYR A 239 -0.72 -21.25 -8.49
N LYS A 240 -0.43 -21.91 -7.36
CA LYS A 240 -0.55 -23.36 -7.25
C LYS A 240 -0.96 -23.74 -5.82
N ASP A 241 -1.94 -24.63 -5.69
CA ASP A 241 -2.40 -25.20 -4.41
C ASP A 241 -2.74 -24.14 -3.34
N GLY A 242 -3.37 -23.05 -3.75
CA GLY A 242 -3.76 -21.93 -2.87
C GLY A 242 -2.60 -21.08 -2.36
N LYS A 243 -1.46 -21.13 -3.02
CA LYS A 243 -0.24 -20.35 -2.76
C LYS A 243 0.18 -19.58 -4.00
N ALA A 244 0.98 -18.55 -3.81
CA ALA A 244 1.62 -17.82 -4.89
C ALA A 244 3.14 -18.05 -4.83
N PHE A 245 3.76 -18.10 -6.00
CA PHE A 245 5.21 -18.31 -6.16
C PHE A 245 5.75 -17.31 -7.17
N LYS A 246 6.96 -16.83 -6.97
CA LYS A 246 7.65 -16.00 -7.95
C LYS A 246 7.81 -16.78 -9.27
N SER A 247 7.50 -16.14 -10.38
CA SER A 247 7.66 -16.75 -11.71
C SER A 247 9.13 -16.96 -12.09
N GLU A 248 10.03 -16.19 -11.48
CA GLU A 248 11.45 -16.17 -11.81
C GLU A 248 12.20 -17.40 -11.25
N ASP A 249 11.86 -17.82 -10.05
CA ASP A 249 12.64 -18.83 -9.32
C ASP A 249 11.80 -19.81 -8.48
N GLY A 250 10.48 -19.64 -8.45
CA GLY A 250 9.57 -20.49 -7.68
C GLY A 250 9.58 -20.22 -6.17
N THR A 251 10.21 -19.14 -5.71
CA THR A 251 10.17 -18.75 -4.30
C THR A 251 8.73 -18.41 -3.88
N PRO A 252 8.24 -18.85 -2.69
CA PRO A 252 6.92 -18.48 -2.20
C PRO A 252 6.75 -16.96 -2.10
N VAL A 253 5.59 -16.46 -2.52
CA VAL A 253 5.14 -15.08 -2.31
C VAL A 253 4.18 -15.06 -1.11
N TYR A 254 4.49 -14.27 -0.10
CA TYR A 254 3.65 -14.14 1.10
C TYR A 254 2.67 -12.97 0.98
N ILE A 255 3.13 -11.86 0.41
CA ILE A 255 2.31 -10.67 0.14
C ILE A 255 2.50 -10.29 -1.33
N GLU A 256 1.41 -10.30 -2.07
CA GLU A 256 1.34 -9.84 -3.45
C GLU A 256 0.77 -8.43 -3.49
N HIS A 257 1.44 -7.53 -4.20
CA HIS A 257 1.01 -6.16 -4.38
C HIS A 257 0.78 -5.87 -5.87
N ARG A 258 -0.47 -5.82 -6.26
CA ARG A 258 -0.92 -5.68 -7.65
C ARG A 258 -0.92 -4.23 -8.11
N THR A 259 0.22 -3.57 -8.02
CA THR A 259 0.34 -2.17 -8.40
C THR A 259 -0.10 -1.90 -9.84
N GLY A 260 -1.00 -0.96 -10.02
CA GLY A 260 -1.31 -0.29 -11.29
C GLY A 260 -2.27 -0.99 -12.24
N THR A 261 -2.23 -2.30 -12.44
CA THR A 261 -2.96 -2.96 -13.54
C THR A 261 -4.12 -3.84 -13.12
N SER A 262 -4.08 -4.37 -11.94
CA SER A 262 -5.05 -5.36 -11.48
C SER A 262 -6.26 -4.78 -10.77
N TYR A 263 -6.24 -3.48 -10.48
CA TYR A 263 -7.37 -2.78 -9.88
C TYR A 263 -8.68 -3.02 -10.64
N TRP A 264 -8.64 -2.92 -11.97
CA TRP A 264 -9.80 -3.13 -12.84
C TRP A 264 -10.24 -4.60 -12.95
N PHE A 265 -9.31 -5.55 -12.88
CA PHE A 265 -9.66 -6.98 -12.95
C PHE A 265 -10.52 -7.40 -11.76
N TRP A 266 -10.18 -6.94 -10.56
CA TRP A 266 -10.94 -7.31 -9.35
C TRP A 266 -12.28 -6.58 -9.22
N GLN A 267 -12.47 -5.52 -9.99
CA GLN A 267 -13.78 -4.89 -10.14
C GLN A 267 -14.63 -5.56 -11.23
N SER A 268 -14.05 -6.42 -12.06
CA SER A 268 -14.79 -7.21 -12.99
C SER A 268 -15.70 -8.22 -12.27
N ASN A 269 -16.83 -8.55 -12.87
CA ASN A 269 -17.75 -9.57 -12.36
C ASN A 269 -17.06 -10.93 -12.11
N GLN A 270 -15.97 -11.23 -12.83
CA GLN A 270 -15.17 -12.44 -12.65
C GLN A 270 -14.33 -12.38 -11.38
N GLY A 271 -13.67 -11.26 -11.09
CA GLY A 271 -12.92 -11.07 -9.84
C GLY A 271 -13.82 -11.13 -8.62
N LEU A 272 -15.00 -10.50 -8.67
CA LEU A 272 -15.99 -10.55 -7.61
C LEU A 272 -16.59 -11.94 -7.41
N ALA A 273 -16.83 -12.71 -8.48
CA ALA A 273 -17.31 -14.09 -8.41
C ALA A 273 -16.27 -15.01 -7.76
N LEU A 274 -15.00 -14.84 -8.07
CA LEU A 274 -13.88 -15.54 -7.44
C LEU A 274 -13.78 -15.25 -5.94
N LEU A 275 -14.04 -14.00 -5.52
CA LEU A 275 -14.00 -13.57 -4.13
C LEU A 275 -15.22 -14.02 -3.33
N ASN A 276 -16.40 -14.05 -3.96
CA ASN A 276 -17.66 -14.43 -3.34
C ASN A 276 -17.88 -15.95 -3.26
N SER A 277 -17.06 -16.74 -3.96
CA SER A 277 -17.09 -18.18 -3.81
C SER A 277 -16.60 -18.53 -2.39
N LYS A 278 -17.51 -18.90 -1.49
CA LYS A 278 -17.21 -19.45 -0.15
C LYS A 278 -16.41 -20.78 -0.20
N LYS A 279 -16.18 -21.31 -1.37
CA LYS A 279 -15.27 -22.43 -1.61
C LYS A 279 -13.87 -21.82 -1.73
N ALA A 280 -12.95 -22.31 -0.93
CA ALA A 280 -11.51 -22.11 -1.18
C ALA A 280 -11.33 -22.24 -2.70
N ILE A 281 -10.89 -21.17 -3.34
CA ILE A 281 -10.75 -21.10 -4.79
C ILE A 281 -9.96 -22.34 -5.17
N PRO A 282 -10.51 -23.31 -5.92
CA PRO A 282 -9.70 -24.35 -6.48
C PRO A 282 -8.82 -23.68 -7.52
N ILE A 283 -7.62 -23.34 -7.13
CA ILE A 283 -6.61 -22.73 -8.01
C ILE A 283 -5.99 -23.88 -8.83
N ASN A 284 -6.82 -24.61 -9.53
CA ASN A 284 -6.42 -25.58 -10.54
C ASN A 284 -6.69 -25.07 -11.95
N ALA A 285 -7.01 -23.79 -12.09
CA ALA A 285 -7.02 -23.19 -13.40
C ALA A 285 -5.64 -22.57 -13.61
N GLU A 286 -4.92 -23.04 -14.59
CA GLU A 286 -3.96 -22.26 -15.35
C GLU A 286 -4.74 -21.06 -15.88
N TYR A 287 -4.84 -20.01 -15.07
CA TYR A 287 -5.42 -18.75 -15.52
C TYR A 287 -4.34 -18.08 -16.37
N GLU A 288 -4.28 -18.45 -17.64
CA GLU A 288 -3.91 -17.49 -18.65
C GLU A 288 -4.92 -16.34 -18.53
N ILE A 289 -4.52 -15.28 -17.83
CA ILE A 289 -5.23 -14.01 -17.92
C ILE A 289 -5.12 -13.65 -19.40
N PRO A 290 -6.23 -13.56 -20.16
CA PRO A 290 -6.16 -13.16 -21.56
C PRO A 290 -5.63 -11.72 -21.57
N TYR A 291 -4.32 -11.59 -21.73
CA TYR A 291 -3.65 -10.31 -21.89
C TYR A 291 -3.88 -9.90 -23.36
N SER A 292 -4.84 -9.04 -23.58
CA SER A 292 -4.90 -8.24 -24.80
C SER A 292 -4.08 -6.97 -24.60
N PRO A 293 -2.87 -6.87 -25.18
CA PRO A 293 -2.04 -5.68 -25.04
C PRO A 293 -2.69 -4.41 -25.60
N ASN A 294 -3.75 -4.56 -26.37
CA ASN A 294 -4.45 -3.47 -27.05
C ASN A 294 -5.68 -2.92 -26.31
N GLU A 295 -6.16 -3.57 -25.26
CA GLU A 295 -7.34 -3.11 -24.51
C GLU A 295 -7.01 -2.23 -23.31
N TYR A 296 -5.74 -2.18 -22.90
CA TYR A 296 -5.27 -1.33 -21.80
C TYR A 296 -4.39 -0.17 -22.29
N ARG A 297 -4.83 0.56 -23.29
CA ARG A 297 -4.42 1.96 -23.37
C ARG A 297 -5.05 2.63 -22.18
N MET A 298 -4.23 3.10 -21.24
CA MET A 298 -4.68 4.04 -20.23
C MET A 298 -5.43 5.13 -20.98
N GLY A 299 -6.74 5.12 -20.89
CA GLY A 299 -7.52 6.29 -21.29
C GLY A 299 -6.97 7.48 -20.51
N PRO A 300 -6.91 8.67 -21.09
CA PRO A 300 -6.49 9.84 -20.36
C PRO A 300 -7.27 9.86 -19.06
N HIS A 301 -6.58 10.05 -17.94
CA HIS A 301 -7.23 10.31 -16.65
C HIS A 301 -8.35 11.32 -16.92
N PRO A 302 -9.59 11.05 -16.50
CA PRO A 302 -10.63 12.05 -16.67
C PRO A 302 -10.09 13.35 -16.07
N PRO A 303 -10.19 14.48 -16.78
CA PRO A 303 -9.75 15.75 -16.24
C PRO A 303 -10.50 15.94 -14.91
N PHE A 304 -9.75 16.17 -13.84
CA PHE A 304 -10.35 16.59 -12.58
C PHE A 304 -11.22 17.79 -12.92
N ASN A 305 -12.53 17.68 -12.72
CA ASN A 305 -13.43 18.79 -12.83
C ASN A 305 -12.92 19.90 -11.90
N GLN A 306 -12.31 20.90 -12.49
CA GLN A 306 -12.17 22.20 -11.85
C GLN A 306 -13.60 22.75 -11.78
N GLY A 307 -14.25 22.54 -10.63
CA GLY A 307 -15.54 23.15 -10.35
C GLY A 307 -15.39 24.66 -10.45
N ASN A 308 -16.23 25.26 -11.31
CA ASN A 308 -16.51 26.69 -11.30
C ASN A 308 -17.07 27.12 -9.94
#